data_5f7b0b5775bb13a139b23fd1f4dd41cd
#
_entry.id   5f7b0b5775bb13a139b23fd1f4dd41cd
#
_cell.length_a   1.000
_cell.length_b   1.000
_cell.length_c   1.000
_cell.angle_alpha   90.00
_cell.angle_beta   90.00
_cell.angle_gamma   90.00
#
_symmetry.space_group_name_H-M   'P 1'
#
loop_
_entity.id
_entity.type
_entity.pdbx_description
1 polymer ?
#
loop_
_entity_poly.entity_id
_entity_poly.type
_entity_poly.pdbx_seq_one_letter_code
_entity_poly.pdbx_strand_id
1 'polypeptide(L)'
;MRTLIVDDEPPARNLIREYLDDVDRIEVIGECGNGREAIDAINEEAPDLVFLDVQMPGLDGFDVLERIDVLPDIIFSTAYDQYAIQAFDAGAVDYLLKPYSKGRFRKAVDRALDRHDQDGDEYGDRLAALLQEAKTGPEDSPERLYVRHGEKI
;
A
#
# COMPACT_ATOMS: atom_id res chain seq x y z
N MET A 1 -0.95 3.92 12.21
CA MET A 1 -0.54 3.28 10.94
C MET A 1 0.66 4.02 10.40
N ARG A 2 1.79 3.34 10.31
CA ARG A 2 3.05 3.96 9.88
C ARG A 2 3.01 4.11 8.37
N THR A 3 3.24 5.32 7.88
CA THR A 3 2.95 5.67 6.49
C THR A 3 4.13 6.39 5.84
N LEU A 4 4.44 5.97 4.62
CA LEU A 4 5.50 6.56 3.81
C LEU A 4 4.86 7.24 2.60
N ILE A 5 5.41 8.39 2.20
CA ILE A 5 4.93 9.14 1.03
C ILE A 5 6.01 9.12 -0.03
N VAL A 6 5.68 8.61 -1.22
CA VAL A 6 6.63 8.48 -2.31
C VAL A 6 6.10 9.21 -3.55
N ASP A 7 6.75 10.31 -3.92
CA ASP A 7 6.38 11.11 -5.07
C ASP A 7 7.58 11.98 -5.42
N ASP A 8 7.88 12.11 -6.70
CA ASP A 8 9.04 12.91 -7.10
C ASP A 8 8.77 14.42 -7.05
N GLU A 9 7.52 14.84 -6.84
CA GLU A 9 7.15 16.24 -6.79
C GLU A 9 6.89 16.70 -5.37
N PRO A 10 7.71 17.61 -4.84
CA PRO A 10 7.49 18.09 -3.46
C PRO A 10 6.10 18.64 -3.19
N PRO A 11 5.45 19.40 -4.11
CA PRO A 11 4.09 19.87 -3.82
C PRO A 11 3.09 18.73 -3.63
N ALA A 12 3.26 17.62 -4.35
CA ALA A 12 2.38 16.47 -4.18
C ALA A 12 2.56 15.83 -2.81
N ARG A 13 3.80 15.70 -2.35
CA ARG A 13 4.07 15.18 -1.00
C ARG A 13 3.49 16.09 0.07
N ASN A 14 3.64 17.40 -0.12
CA ASN A 14 3.11 18.37 0.84
C ASN A 14 1.59 18.29 0.93
N LEU A 15 0.92 18.11 -0.19
CA LEU A 15 -0.54 17.99 -0.21
C LEU A 15 -1.00 16.76 0.57
N ILE A 16 -0.32 15.65 0.39
CA ILE A 16 -0.66 14.43 1.14
C ILE A 16 -0.48 14.67 2.64
N ARG A 17 0.62 15.30 3.04
CA ARG A 17 0.82 15.63 4.45
C ARG A 17 -0.28 16.53 4.97
N GLU A 18 -0.66 17.52 4.19
CA GLU A 18 -1.71 18.44 4.60
C GLU A 18 -3.03 17.70 4.79
N TYR A 19 -3.37 16.82 3.87
CA TYR A 19 -4.60 16.04 3.95
C TYR A 19 -4.58 15.02 5.09
N LEU A 20 -3.40 14.60 5.52
CA LEU A 20 -3.27 13.67 6.64
C LEU A 20 -3.19 14.36 8.00
N ASP A 21 -3.09 15.69 8.02
CA ASP A 21 -2.84 16.43 9.24
C ASP A 21 -3.89 16.19 10.32
N ASP A 22 -5.15 15.97 9.93
CA ASP A 22 -6.22 15.72 10.88
C ASP A 22 -6.58 14.24 11.02
N VAL A 23 -5.71 13.34 10.54
CA VAL A 23 -5.97 11.90 10.66
C VAL A 23 -5.02 11.33 11.71
N ASP A 24 -5.51 11.25 12.94
CA ASP A 24 -4.67 10.90 14.08
C ASP A 24 -4.07 9.50 14.00
N ARG A 25 -4.72 8.59 13.31
CA ARG A 25 -4.26 7.20 13.22
C ARG A 25 -3.12 6.99 12.23
N ILE A 26 -2.80 8.00 11.44
CA ILE A 26 -1.73 7.94 10.45
C ILE A 26 -0.50 8.66 10.99
N GLU A 27 0.62 7.97 11.01
CA GLU A 27 1.90 8.57 11.37
C GLU A 27 2.79 8.57 10.13
N VAL A 28 3.14 9.74 9.61
CA VAL A 28 4.03 9.83 8.46
C VAL A 28 5.46 9.65 8.93
N ILE A 29 6.09 8.55 8.52
CA ILE A 29 7.43 8.23 8.99
C ILE A 29 8.51 8.74 8.04
N GLY A 30 8.15 9.19 6.85
CA GLY A 30 9.14 9.74 5.93
C GLY A 30 8.55 10.03 4.57
N GLU A 31 9.37 10.64 3.73
CA GLU A 31 9.03 10.95 2.33
C GLU A 31 10.19 10.52 1.45
N CYS A 32 9.89 10.07 0.25
CA CYS A 32 10.90 9.70 -0.73
C CYS A 32 10.59 10.39 -2.05
N GLY A 33 11.62 10.84 -2.73
CA GLY A 33 11.48 11.56 -3.99
C GLY A 33 11.77 10.72 -5.23
N ASN A 34 12.10 9.44 -5.06
CA ASN A 34 12.35 8.55 -6.20
C ASN A 34 12.20 7.10 -5.77
N GLY A 35 12.20 6.20 -6.76
CA GLY A 35 11.95 4.81 -6.50
C GLY A 35 13.03 4.10 -5.70
N ARG A 36 14.30 4.49 -5.89
CA ARG A 36 15.39 3.87 -5.17
C ARG A 36 15.30 4.17 -3.67
N GLU A 37 15.04 5.43 -3.34
CA GLU A 37 14.84 5.81 -1.94
C GLU A 37 13.65 5.07 -1.33
N ALA A 38 12.61 4.91 -2.14
CA ALA A 38 11.40 4.22 -1.67
C ALA A 38 11.69 2.76 -1.35
N ILE A 39 12.43 2.07 -2.22
CA ILE A 39 12.77 0.67 -1.99
C ILE A 39 13.55 0.52 -0.68
N ASP A 40 14.56 1.37 -0.49
CA ASP A 40 15.37 1.32 0.71
C ASP A 40 14.54 1.60 1.96
N ALA A 41 13.71 2.64 1.91
CA ALA A 41 12.89 3.01 3.06
C ALA A 41 11.87 1.93 3.40
N ILE A 42 11.22 1.35 2.39
CA ILE A 42 10.23 0.30 2.61
C ILE A 42 10.88 -0.93 3.24
N ASN A 43 12.03 -1.33 2.72
CA ASN A 43 12.70 -2.51 3.24
C ASN A 43 13.26 -2.29 4.64
N GLU A 44 13.71 -1.08 4.95
CA GLU A 44 14.26 -0.78 6.27
C GLU A 44 13.19 -0.53 7.31
N GLU A 45 12.16 0.22 6.96
CA GLU A 45 11.17 0.68 7.93
C GLU A 45 9.93 -0.18 8.00
N ALA A 46 9.68 -1.01 6.97
CA ALA A 46 8.50 -1.86 6.89
C ALA A 46 7.22 -1.07 7.23
N PRO A 47 6.91 0.00 6.48
CA PRO A 47 5.72 0.80 6.79
C PRO A 47 4.44 -0.01 6.56
N ASP A 48 3.37 0.41 7.20
CA ASP A 48 2.06 -0.23 7.02
C ASP A 48 1.40 0.21 5.72
N LEU A 49 1.61 1.45 5.32
CA LEU A 49 0.96 2.07 4.17
C LEU A 49 1.95 2.92 3.40
N VAL A 50 1.87 2.88 2.08
CA VAL A 50 2.69 3.73 1.21
C VAL A 50 1.79 4.42 0.20
N PHE A 51 1.88 5.76 0.14
CA PHE A 51 1.32 6.53 -0.96
C PHE A 51 2.39 6.56 -2.05
N LEU A 52 2.08 6.09 -3.24
CA LEU A 52 3.09 5.82 -4.26
C LEU A 52 2.65 6.37 -5.61
N ASP A 53 3.47 7.24 -6.20
CA ASP A 53 3.22 7.68 -7.56
C ASP A 53 3.67 6.60 -8.53
N VAL A 54 2.94 6.46 -9.64
CA VAL A 54 3.29 5.50 -10.68
C VAL A 54 4.47 6.02 -11.50
N GLN A 55 4.37 7.30 -11.95
CA GLN A 55 5.36 7.85 -12.86
C GLN A 55 6.40 8.66 -12.11
N MET A 56 7.61 8.15 -12.06
CA MET A 56 8.75 8.84 -11.46
C MET A 56 9.96 8.60 -12.36
N PRO A 57 10.90 9.53 -12.43
CA PRO A 57 12.11 9.32 -13.23
C PRO A 57 12.88 8.09 -12.72
N GLY A 58 13.36 7.28 -13.64
CA GLY A 58 14.09 6.07 -13.28
C GLY A 58 13.13 4.93 -12.99
N LEU A 59 13.08 4.49 -11.75
CA LEU A 59 12.17 3.41 -11.34
C LEU A 59 10.79 3.98 -11.09
N ASP A 60 9.78 3.42 -11.73
CA ASP A 60 8.40 3.84 -11.51
C ASP A 60 7.80 3.10 -10.30
N GLY A 61 6.53 3.40 -9.99
CA GLY A 61 5.88 2.79 -8.83
C GLY A 61 5.78 1.27 -8.90
N PHE A 62 5.54 0.73 -10.09
CA PHE A 62 5.47 -0.73 -10.25
C PHE A 62 6.83 -1.38 -10.12
N ASP A 63 7.88 -0.71 -10.58
CA ASP A 63 9.26 -1.19 -10.40
C ASP A 63 9.58 -1.29 -8.91
N VAL A 64 9.13 -0.31 -8.13
CA VAL A 64 9.32 -0.32 -6.68
C VAL A 64 8.68 -1.57 -6.08
N LEU A 65 7.43 -1.85 -6.46
CA LEU A 65 6.71 -3.01 -5.92
C LEU A 65 7.41 -4.33 -6.25
N GLU A 66 8.07 -4.41 -7.39
CA GLU A 66 8.77 -5.62 -7.77
C GLU A 66 10.06 -5.85 -7.00
N ARG A 67 10.59 -4.80 -6.37
CA ARG A 67 11.92 -4.86 -5.77
C ARG A 67 11.94 -4.76 -4.26
N ILE A 68 10.75 -4.61 -3.63
CA ILE A 68 10.69 -4.56 -2.18
C ILE A 68 10.55 -5.96 -1.61
N ASP A 69 11.08 -6.15 -0.40
CA ASP A 69 11.07 -7.44 0.27
C ASP A 69 9.87 -7.64 1.18
N VAL A 70 9.22 -6.54 1.57
CA VAL A 70 8.01 -6.57 2.38
C VAL A 70 6.94 -5.83 1.60
N LEU A 71 5.69 -6.23 1.72
CA LEU A 71 4.61 -5.62 0.96
C LEU A 71 3.68 -4.83 1.88
N PRO A 72 3.79 -3.51 1.89
CA PRO A 72 2.86 -2.67 2.64
C PRO A 72 1.55 -2.53 1.85
N ASP A 73 0.53 -1.98 2.49
CA ASP A 73 -0.65 -1.54 1.76
C ASP A 73 -0.27 -0.35 0.89
N ILE A 74 -0.79 -0.31 -0.33
CA ILE A 74 -0.43 0.71 -1.31
C ILE A 74 -1.66 1.51 -1.71
N ILE A 75 -1.55 2.84 -1.67
CA ILE A 75 -2.50 3.74 -2.32
C ILE A 75 -1.71 4.46 -3.39
N PHE A 76 -2.06 4.24 -4.65
CA PHE A 76 -1.41 4.97 -5.73
C PHE A 76 -1.95 6.39 -5.81
N SER A 77 -1.06 7.35 -6.08
CA SER A 77 -1.40 8.77 -6.21
C SER A 77 -0.69 9.28 -7.44
N THR A 78 -1.41 9.44 -8.55
CA THR A 78 -0.78 9.70 -9.83
C THR A 78 -1.67 10.55 -10.74
N ALA A 79 -1.06 11.20 -11.74
CA ALA A 79 -1.78 11.96 -12.74
C ALA A 79 -2.27 11.09 -13.92
N TYR A 80 -1.95 9.81 -13.91
CA TYR A 80 -2.22 8.92 -15.05
C TYR A 80 -3.29 7.90 -14.71
N ASP A 81 -4.33 7.81 -15.54
CA ASP A 81 -5.43 6.89 -15.30
C ASP A 81 -5.24 5.52 -15.95
N GLN A 82 -4.30 5.39 -16.88
CA GLN A 82 -4.13 4.17 -17.65
C GLN A 82 -3.55 2.99 -16.85
N TYR A 83 -3.08 3.25 -15.63
CA TYR A 83 -2.46 2.21 -14.81
C TYR A 83 -3.39 1.66 -13.72
N ALA A 84 -4.65 2.10 -13.70
CA ALA A 84 -5.56 1.73 -12.62
C ALA A 84 -5.79 0.22 -12.55
N ILE A 85 -5.93 -0.44 -13.70
CA ILE A 85 -6.16 -1.88 -13.73
C ILE A 85 -4.93 -2.62 -13.22
N GLN A 86 -3.75 -2.20 -13.65
CA GLN A 86 -2.50 -2.80 -13.20
C GLN A 86 -2.33 -2.62 -11.68
N ALA A 87 -2.69 -1.46 -11.15
CA ALA A 87 -2.62 -1.20 -9.72
C ALA A 87 -3.56 -2.12 -8.96
N PHE A 88 -4.78 -2.28 -9.46
CA PHE A 88 -5.76 -3.14 -8.85
C PHE A 88 -5.26 -4.60 -8.85
N ASP A 89 -4.71 -5.04 -9.97
CA ASP A 89 -4.16 -6.39 -10.07
C ASP A 89 -2.97 -6.60 -9.11
N ALA A 90 -2.25 -5.55 -8.80
CA ALA A 90 -1.15 -5.60 -7.83
C ALA A 90 -1.62 -5.57 -6.38
N GLY A 91 -2.93 -5.47 -6.16
CA GLY A 91 -3.49 -5.50 -4.80
C GLY A 91 -3.51 -4.16 -4.10
N ALA A 92 -3.46 -3.04 -4.83
CA ALA A 92 -3.52 -1.72 -4.22
C ALA A 92 -4.84 -1.52 -3.47
N VAL A 93 -4.77 -0.81 -2.37
CA VAL A 93 -5.97 -0.47 -1.59
C VAL A 93 -6.83 0.50 -2.38
N ASP A 94 -6.22 1.47 -3.04
CA ASP A 94 -6.95 2.45 -3.83
C ASP A 94 -6.02 3.09 -4.85
N TYR A 95 -6.63 3.85 -5.76
CA TYR A 95 -5.92 4.54 -6.83
C TYR A 95 -6.47 5.96 -6.90
N LEU A 96 -5.65 6.95 -6.57
CA LEU A 96 -6.05 8.35 -6.54
C LEU A 96 -5.52 9.05 -7.77
N LEU A 97 -6.41 9.63 -8.56
CA LEU A 97 -6.04 10.34 -9.78
C LEU A 97 -5.94 11.83 -9.47
N LYS A 98 -4.75 12.40 -9.68
CA LYS A 98 -4.52 13.83 -9.45
C LYS A 98 -5.24 14.67 -10.52
N PRO A 99 -5.81 15.82 -10.16
CA PRO A 99 -5.96 16.32 -8.80
C PRO A 99 -7.17 15.67 -8.11
N TYR A 100 -7.06 15.40 -6.83
CA TYR A 100 -8.16 14.81 -6.08
C TYR A 100 -8.53 15.70 -4.90
N SER A 101 -9.78 15.60 -4.49
CA SER A 101 -10.27 16.37 -3.35
C SER A 101 -9.85 15.71 -2.05
N LYS A 102 -9.89 16.47 -0.97
CA LYS A 102 -9.63 15.93 0.36
C LYS A 102 -10.63 14.82 0.69
N GLY A 103 -11.89 14.98 0.27
CA GLY A 103 -12.91 13.96 0.52
C GLY A 103 -12.60 12.64 -0.17
N ARG A 104 -12.15 12.71 -1.44
CA ARG A 104 -11.75 11.50 -2.16
C ARG A 104 -10.53 10.85 -1.51
N PHE A 105 -9.56 11.68 -1.14
CA PHE A 105 -8.37 11.20 -0.45
C PHE A 105 -8.75 10.49 0.84
N ARG A 106 -9.65 11.08 1.63
CA ARG A 106 -10.06 10.50 2.91
C ARG A 106 -10.73 9.15 2.74
N LYS A 107 -11.49 8.97 1.65
CA LYS A 107 -12.08 7.66 1.37
C LYS A 107 -11.01 6.59 1.20
N ALA A 108 -9.92 6.91 0.50
CA ALA A 108 -8.84 5.98 0.32
C ALA A 108 -8.17 5.65 1.65
N VAL A 109 -7.95 6.68 2.48
CA VAL A 109 -7.36 6.48 3.80
C VAL A 109 -8.27 5.62 4.68
N ASP A 110 -9.58 5.87 4.64
CA ASP A 110 -10.53 5.08 5.42
C ASP A 110 -10.49 3.61 5.00
N ARG A 111 -10.36 3.33 3.71
CA ARG A 111 -10.21 1.95 3.22
C ARG A 111 -8.94 1.31 3.76
N ALA A 112 -7.85 2.04 3.77
CA ALA A 112 -6.58 1.53 4.28
C ALA A 112 -6.68 1.25 5.77
N LEU A 113 -7.30 2.15 6.53
CA LEU A 113 -7.47 1.96 7.96
C LEU A 113 -8.38 0.77 8.27
N ASP A 114 -9.47 0.63 7.53
CA ASP A 114 -10.39 -0.50 7.71
C ASP A 114 -9.68 -1.80 7.41
N ARG A 115 -8.92 -1.85 6.34
CA ARG A 115 -8.19 -3.05 5.97
C ARG A 115 -7.14 -3.39 7.01
N HIS A 116 -6.45 -2.39 7.54
CA HIS A 116 -5.45 -2.57 8.58
C HIS A 116 -6.10 -3.15 9.85
N ASP A 117 -7.25 -2.63 10.24
CA ASP A 117 -7.97 -3.12 11.40
C ASP A 117 -8.44 -4.55 11.20
N GLN A 118 -8.99 -4.84 10.03
CA GLN A 118 -9.47 -6.18 9.72
C GLN A 118 -8.33 -7.19 9.70
N ASP A 119 -7.21 -6.83 9.09
CA ASP A 119 -6.05 -7.70 9.07
C ASP A 119 -5.57 -7.96 10.48
N GLY A 120 -5.56 -6.93 11.33
CA GLY A 120 -5.17 -7.08 12.71
C GLY A 120 -6.13 -7.97 13.49
N ASP A 121 -7.43 -7.82 13.23
CA ASP A 121 -8.44 -8.59 13.94
C ASP A 121 -8.58 -10.00 13.40
N GLU A 122 -8.47 -10.15 12.09
CA GLU A 122 -8.74 -11.42 11.44
C GLU A 122 -7.52 -12.31 11.28
N TYR A 123 -6.35 -11.78 11.53
CA TYR A 123 -5.14 -12.55 11.32
C TYR A 123 -5.13 -13.80 12.18
N GLY A 124 -5.47 -13.67 13.44
CA GLY A 124 -5.53 -14.79 14.36
C GLY A 124 -6.58 -15.80 13.94
N ASP A 125 -7.75 -15.32 13.51
CA ASP A 125 -8.83 -16.20 13.05
C ASP A 125 -8.42 -16.94 11.79
N ARG A 126 -7.77 -16.27 10.86
CA ARG A 126 -7.31 -16.94 9.64
C ARG A 126 -6.21 -17.95 9.93
N LEU A 127 -5.33 -17.61 10.85
CA LEU A 127 -4.27 -18.52 11.23
C LEU A 127 -4.88 -19.78 11.89
N ALA A 128 -5.86 -19.58 12.76
CA ALA A 128 -6.55 -20.69 13.39
C ALA A 128 -7.25 -21.57 12.35
N ALA A 129 -7.88 -20.95 11.35
CA ALA A 129 -8.54 -21.71 10.30
C ALA A 129 -7.55 -22.52 9.47
N LEU A 130 -6.38 -21.94 9.17
CA LEU A 130 -5.36 -22.66 8.43
C LEU A 130 -4.82 -23.85 9.22
N LEU A 131 -4.67 -23.68 10.52
CA LEU A 131 -4.22 -24.76 11.36
C LEU A 131 -5.25 -25.88 11.42
N GLN A 132 -6.54 -25.53 11.43
CA GLN A 132 -7.59 -26.53 11.38
C GLN A 132 -7.55 -27.30 10.06
N GLU A 133 -7.38 -26.62 8.95
CA GLU A 133 -7.29 -27.27 7.66
C GLU A 133 -6.09 -28.20 7.58
N ALA A 134 -4.99 -27.80 8.16
CA ALA A 134 -3.80 -28.63 8.18
C ALA A 134 -4.04 -29.92 8.96
N LYS A 135 -4.93 -29.87 9.95
CA LYS A 135 -5.24 -31.07 10.72
C LYS A 135 -6.22 -31.97 10.00
N THR A 136 -7.05 -31.42 9.13
CA THR A 136 -8.10 -32.21 8.48
C THR A 136 -7.70 -32.73 7.13
N GLY A 137 -6.56 -32.33 6.61
CA GLY A 137 -6.06 -32.84 5.34
C GLY A 137 -5.55 -31.75 4.44
N PRO A 138 -5.07 -32.13 3.28
CA PRO A 138 -4.49 -31.18 2.37
C PRO A 138 -5.53 -30.24 1.81
N GLU A 139 -5.14 -29.01 1.63
CA GLU A 139 -5.99 -28.01 1.10
C GLU A 139 -5.24 -27.22 0.08
N ASP A 140 -5.91 -26.78 -0.92
CA ASP A 140 -5.31 -25.87 -1.83
C ASP A 140 -5.04 -24.59 -1.19
N SER A 141 -3.87 -24.09 -1.29
CA SER A 141 -3.61 -22.82 -0.75
C SER A 141 -4.33 -21.80 -1.48
N PRO A 142 -4.93 -20.94 -0.79
CA PRO A 142 -5.49 -19.78 -1.42
C PRO A 142 -4.35 -19.00 -1.94
N GLU A 143 -4.38 -18.69 -3.01
CA GLU A 143 -3.41 -17.92 -3.44
C GLU A 143 -3.56 -16.62 -3.11
N ARG A 144 -3.83 -16.45 -2.74
CA ARG A 144 -4.11 -15.33 -2.43
C ARG A 144 -3.68 -14.95 -1.37
N LEU A 145 -2.96 -15.19 -1.07
CA LEU A 145 -2.54 -14.81 -0.02
C LEU A 145 -1.46 -14.37 -0.02
N TYR A 146 -1.10 -14.24 -0.95
CA TYR A 146 -0.46 -13.70 -0.80
C TYR A 146 -0.03 -13.56 -1.00
N VAL A 147 -0.09 -13.30 -1.63
CA VAL A 147 -0.07 -12.96 -1.77
C VAL A 147 0.14 -12.75 -1.64
N ARG A 148 -0.11 -12.45 -1.93
CA ARG A 148 -0.05 -12.02 -1.79
C ARG A 148 0.56 -12.15 -1.66
N HIS A 149 0.83 -11.98 -1.74
CA HIS A 149 1.16 -11.97 -1.40
C HIS A 149 1.75 -12.27 -1.77
N GLY A 150 1.96 -12.26 -2.29
CA GLY A 150 2.04 -12.41 -2.52
C GLY A 150 2.27 -12.81 -3.28
N GLU A 151 2.03 -12.62 -3.83
CA GLU A 151 1.77 -12.83 -4.33
C GLU A 151 1.51 -13.09 -4.83
N LYS A 152 1.49 -12.76 -5.42
CA LYS A 152 1.13 -12.71 -5.84
C LYS A 152 0.95 -12.66 -5.92
N ILE A 153 0.98 -12.30 -6.14
CA ILE A 153 0.74 -12.06 -6.03
C ILE A 153 0.73 -12.12 -6.06
#